data_7e29215b29da6b48168932e0fe08e031
#
_entry.id   7e29215b29da6b48168932e0fe08e031
#
_cell.length_a   1.000
_cell.length_b   1.000
_cell.length_c   1.000
_cell.angle_alpha   90.00
_cell.angle_beta   90.00
_cell.angle_gamma   90.00
#
_symmetry.space_group_name_H-M   'P 1'
#
loop_
_entity.id
_entity.type
_entity.pdbx_description
1 polymer ?
#
loop_
_entity_poly.entity_id
_entity_poly.type
_entity_poly.pdbx_seq_one_letter_code
_entity_poly.pdbx_strand_id
1 'polypeptide(L)' 'MAKFNGHKNWNHWNVSLWINNDEGLYNLARQMVRRYKGSGGLKCAAEAFIHYVGSDKTPDGAKYFISSVRAAMRWM' A
#
# COMPACT_ATOMS: atom_id res chain seq x y z
N MET A 1 6.21 -20.02 11.08
CA MET A 1 4.81 -20.01 10.72
C MET A 1 4.33 -18.64 10.26
N ALA A 2 3.65 -18.59 9.14
CA ALA A 2 3.20 -17.33 8.58
C ALA A 2 1.90 -16.90 9.25
N LYS A 3 1.98 -16.05 10.24
CA LYS A 3 0.79 -15.55 10.92
C LYS A 3 0.05 -14.49 10.14
N PHE A 4 0.67 -13.95 9.11
CA PHE A 4 0.13 -12.83 8.37
C PHE A 4 -0.10 -13.17 6.91
N ASN A 5 -0.55 -14.38 6.65
CA ASN A 5 -0.96 -14.83 5.33
C ASN A 5 0.07 -14.55 4.23
N GLY A 6 1.34 -14.83 4.54
CA GLY A 6 2.42 -14.65 3.58
C GLY A 6 3.04 -13.26 3.58
N HIS A 7 2.51 -12.33 4.37
CA HIS A 7 3.10 -11.01 4.49
C HIS A 7 4.27 -11.01 5.46
N LYS A 8 5.17 -10.07 5.28
CA LYS A 8 6.40 -10.00 6.06
C LYS A 8 6.16 -9.85 7.56
N ASN A 9 5.19 -9.01 7.95
CA ASN A 9 4.88 -8.75 9.35
C ASN A 9 3.48 -8.16 9.45
N TRP A 10 3.07 -7.82 10.68
CA TRP A 10 1.75 -7.24 10.92
C TRP A 10 1.52 -5.96 10.12
N ASN A 11 2.53 -5.09 10.06
CA ASN A 11 2.40 -3.82 9.33
C ASN A 11 2.08 -4.07 7.86
N HIS A 12 2.85 -4.94 7.20
CA HIS A 12 2.61 -5.28 5.80
C HIS A 12 1.23 -5.90 5.59
N TRP A 13 0.85 -6.81 6.48
CA TRP A 13 -0.45 -7.45 6.40
C TRP A 13 -1.59 -6.44 6.56
N ASN A 14 -1.50 -5.57 7.57
CA ASN A 14 -2.57 -4.62 7.86
C ASN A 14 -2.69 -3.56 6.77
N VAL A 15 -1.57 -3.02 6.30
CA VAL A 15 -1.60 -2.06 5.19
C VAL A 15 -2.21 -2.70 3.95
N SER A 16 -1.82 -3.92 3.62
CA SER A 16 -2.38 -4.63 2.48
C SER A 16 -3.87 -4.89 2.65
N LEU A 17 -4.28 -5.27 3.85
CA LEU A 17 -5.68 -5.52 4.16
C LEU A 17 -6.53 -4.26 3.90
N TRP A 18 -6.10 -3.12 4.42
CA TRP A 18 -6.86 -1.89 4.24
C TRP A 18 -6.86 -1.41 2.79
N ILE A 19 -5.70 -1.44 2.12
CA ILE A 19 -5.62 -1.00 0.73
C ILE A 19 -6.50 -1.86 -0.17
N ASN A 20 -6.58 -3.16 0.08
CA ASN A 20 -7.35 -4.05 -0.77
C ASN A 20 -8.84 -4.11 -0.43
N ASN A 21 -9.23 -3.74 0.79
CA ASN A 21 -10.62 -3.84 1.21
C ASN A 21 -11.36 -2.51 1.31
N ASP A 22 -10.64 -1.41 1.29
CA ASP A 22 -11.25 -0.08 1.29
C ASP A 22 -11.25 0.44 -0.14
N GLU A 23 -12.43 0.74 -0.67
CA GLU A 23 -12.58 1.16 -2.05
C GLU A 23 -11.76 2.41 -2.38
N GLY A 24 -11.79 3.40 -1.49
CA GLY A 24 -11.05 4.62 -1.71
C GLY A 24 -9.55 4.40 -1.73
N LEU A 25 -9.05 3.61 -0.80
CA LEU A 25 -7.61 3.30 -0.74
C LEU A 25 -7.20 2.45 -1.93
N TYR A 26 -8.00 1.48 -2.31
CA TYR A 26 -7.73 0.63 -3.46
C TYR A 26 -7.65 1.45 -4.76
N ASN A 27 -8.61 2.33 -4.96
CA ASN A 27 -8.65 3.17 -6.15
C ASN A 27 -7.46 4.11 -6.21
N LEU A 28 -7.09 4.71 -5.08
CA LEU A 28 -5.91 5.57 -5.01
C LEU A 28 -4.64 4.78 -5.35
N ALA A 29 -4.50 3.59 -4.76
CA ALA A 29 -3.32 2.76 -5.01
C ALA A 29 -3.22 2.39 -6.49
N ARG A 30 -4.32 1.96 -7.09
CA ARG A 30 -4.33 1.61 -8.52
C ARG A 30 -4.02 2.80 -9.39
N GLN A 31 -4.55 3.96 -9.05
CA GLN A 31 -4.28 5.19 -9.79
C GLN A 31 -2.79 5.52 -9.77
N MET A 32 -2.15 5.38 -8.60
CA MET A 32 -0.73 5.66 -8.49
C MET A 32 0.11 4.63 -9.24
N VAL A 33 -0.24 3.36 -9.17
CA VAL A 33 0.46 2.31 -9.92
C VAL A 33 0.41 2.62 -11.41
N ARG A 34 -0.76 2.98 -11.91
CA ARG A 34 -0.96 3.30 -13.32
C ARG A 34 -0.14 4.51 -13.74
N ARG A 35 -0.13 5.54 -12.89
CA ARG A 35 0.56 6.79 -13.16
C ARG A 35 2.07 6.61 -13.28
N TYR A 36 2.64 5.77 -12.43
CA TYR A 36 4.10 5.61 -12.38
C TYR A 36 4.60 4.32 -13.03
N LYS A 37 3.75 3.65 -13.77
CA LYS A 37 4.10 2.36 -14.36
C LYS A 37 5.35 2.43 -15.24
N GLY A 38 5.49 3.45 -16.03
CA GLY A 38 6.65 3.61 -16.89
C GLY A 38 7.66 4.64 -16.40
N SER A 39 7.49 5.11 -15.15
CA SER A 39 8.23 6.28 -14.69
C SER A 39 8.46 6.19 -13.18
N GLY A 40 9.37 5.32 -12.76
CA GLY A 40 9.72 5.17 -11.35
C GLY A 40 9.16 3.92 -10.69
N GLY A 41 8.16 3.28 -11.29
CA GLY A 41 7.65 2.00 -10.82
C GLY A 41 6.93 2.06 -9.48
N LEU A 42 6.88 0.91 -8.80
CA LEU A 42 6.12 0.78 -7.57
C LEU A 42 6.64 1.64 -6.43
N LYS A 43 7.95 1.91 -6.39
CA LYS A 43 8.50 2.77 -5.35
C LYS A 43 7.90 4.17 -5.44
N CYS A 44 7.89 4.75 -6.63
CA CYS A 44 7.31 6.08 -6.83
C CYS A 44 5.80 6.07 -6.60
N ALA A 45 5.14 4.99 -7.02
CA ALA A 45 3.71 4.84 -6.78
C ALA A 45 3.40 4.81 -5.28
N ALA A 46 4.21 4.08 -4.50
CA ALA A 46 4.03 4.00 -3.05
C ALA A 46 4.27 5.35 -2.38
N GLU A 47 5.31 6.06 -2.80
CA GLU A 47 5.59 7.40 -2.27
C GLU A 47 4.43 8.35 -2.54
N ALA A 48 3.91 8.33 -3.76
CA ALA A 48 2.78 9.17 -4.13
C ALA A 48 1.53 8.80 -3.35
N PHE A 49 1.27 7.50 -3.16
CA PHE A 49 0.14 7.05 -2.36
C PHE A 49 0.21 7.63 -0.96
N ILE A 50 1.37 7.50 -0.30
CA ILE A 50 1.56 7.99 1.05
C ILE A 50 1.33 9.51 1.12
N HIS A 51 1.78 10.22 0.09
CA HIS A 51 1.60 11.66 0.02
C HIS A 51 0.13 12.05 -0.09
N TYR A 52 -0.64 11.31 -0.90
CA TYR A 52 -2.02 11.69 -1.19
C TYR A 52 -3.07 11.05 -0.30
N VAL A 53 -2.71 10.03 0.47
CA VAL A 53 -3.71 9.29 1.26
C VAL A 53 -4.32 10.13 2.39
N GLY A 54 -3.62 11.15 2.83
CA GLY A 54 -4.15 12.06 3.84
C GLY A 54 -4.00 11.59 5.28
N SER A 55 -3.40 10.44 5.49
CA SER A 55 -3.18 9.89 6.82
C SER A 55 -1.85 9.14 6.83
N ASP A 56 -1.18 9.10 7.96
CA ASP A 56 0.10 8.40 8.04
C ASP A 56 -0.02 6.94 8.48
N LYS A 57 -1.23 6.48 8.79
CA LYS A 57 -1.44 5.10 9.20
C LYS A 57 -2.88 4.64 8.92
N THR A 58 -3.05 3.31 8.90
CA THR A 58 -4.37 2.71 8.73
C THR A 58 -5.24 2.97 9.95
N PRO A 59 -6.56 2.75 9.84
CA PRO A 59 -7.44 2.85 11.01
C PRO A 59 -7.03 1.94 12.17
N ASP A 60 -6.32 0.85 11.89
CA ASP A 60 -5.82 -0.05 12.92
C ASP A 60 -4.47 0.39 13.49
N GLY A 61 -3.90 1.46 12.98
CA GLY A 61 -2.65 2.02 13.50
C GLY A 61 -1.38 1.56 12.78
N ALA A 62 -1.50 0.85 11.67
CA ALA A 62 -0.31 0.44 10.91
C ALA A 62 0.19 1.60 10.06
N LYS A 63 1.40 2.04 10.32
CA LYS A 63 1.98 3.16 9.60
C LYS A 63 2.24 2.79 8.14
N TYR A 64 1.97 3.73 7.24
CA TYR A 64 2.26 3.53 5.81
C TYR A 64 3.74 3.75 5.54
N PHE A 65 4.47 2.65 5.36
CA PHE A 65 5.86 2.69 4.90
C PHE A 65 5.89 2.44 3.40
N ILE A 66 6.92 2.96 2.73
CA ILE A 66 7.09 2.68 1.30
C ILE A 66 7.11 1.17 1.06
N SER A 67 7.79 0.42 1.91
CA SER A 67 7.87 -1.03 1.76
C SER A 67 6.51 -1.73 1.89
N SER A 68 5.70 -1.32 2.87
CA SER A 68 4.40 -1.96 3.07
C SER A 68 3.40 -1.60 1.97
N VAL A 69 3.40 -0.33 1.54
CA VAL A 69 2.52 0.09 0.46
C VAL A 69 2.95 -0.55 -0.87
N ARG A 70 4.25 -0.59 -1.13
CA ARG A 70 4.79 -1.25 -2.32
C ARG A 70 4.39 -2.72 -2.38
N ALA A 71 4.48 -3.41 -1.24
CA ALA A 71 4.07 -4.81 -1.17
C ALA A 71 2.58 -4.98 -1.49
N ALA A 72 1.74 -4.06 -0.99
CA ALA A 72 0.31 -4.10 -1.28
C ALA A 72 0.01 -3.85 -2.75
N MET A 73 0.85 -3.07 -3.43
CA MET A 73 0.66 -2.72 -4.84
C MET A 73 1.20 -3.77 -5.81
N ARG A 74 1.90 -4.78 -5.31
CA ARG A 74 2.67 -5.71 -6.16
C ARG A 74 1.87 -6.30 -7.31
N TRP A 75 0.61 -6.59 -7.10
CA TRP A 75 -0.23 -7.27 -8.09
C TRP A 75 -1.27 -6.35 -8.73
N MET A 76 -1.11 -5.06 -8.62
CA MET A 76 -2.04 -4.10 -9.23
C MET A 76 -1.67 -3.69 -10.65
#